data_754710022913571bf6b546b214a6a5b3
#
_entry.id   754710022913571bf6b546b214a6a5b3
#
_cell.length_a   1.000
_cell.length_b   1.000
_cell.length_c   1.000
_cell.angle_alpha   90.00
_cell.angle_beta   90.00
_cell.angle_gamma   90.00
#
_symmetry.space_group_name_H-M   'P 1'
#
loop_
_entity.id
_entity.type
_entity.pdbx_description
1 polymer ?
#
loop_
_entity_poly.entity_id
_entity_poly.type
_entity_poly.pdbx_seq_one_letter_code
_entity_poly.pdbx_strand_id
1 'polypeptide(L)'
;KEEFWLDSWTFGRAVLRFKDSSGKEYTCQLGAYQTNFETDGFQEYELVYVGRGTAADYKNLDVRGKLVLADINQRDEWWINYPVYQAYLKGAVGLIAVQMQGYGEVDDEALNAQDIAGPEYAPAFSISRRDAALLKDRLCENERSVRVELDACSRVERNRPAYNITGKIPGTETDQMILLSAHYDSYFDGFQDDNCAVSMTFGIAKALLESGYRPRHTIVICALAAEEWGVCDSKYDWSTGAWNQVFRIHPEWQGKVLADLNFELPAHAHSSRDAIRCTYEYADFLKKFADEMIVPEDAYPDGLTVLAPIETWSDDFSMAIAGIPSTVNDFSAGPFMETHYHSQYDNEEIYQENVYRFHHELYTRLLLKLDTLIFPPLDFSHLFRKMHSSVSARMAEQDEEDLQGVMQTLIRETEQAERTAEELYEWIEKSQIVCPVAAKSGEDISQRLLGIFRKGQDYFVRLNWQDEVLFPHEAASNNICYLNQAVQALEEGEIEEALKALYEVDNNCYAFLFDEEVYYHFTEYILHQPKDRLMWGAGRILHHENLYGIVKRLRKLESRQAEHGQIPDLEEEIRRLQAAQRRQRTYLTDDIRYMTESVRKMQKMMEASLQEIKDYRIE
;
A
#
# COMPACT_ATOMS: atom_id res chain seq x y z
N LYS A 1 19.63 10.13 -15.65
CA LYS A 1 18.20 10.39 -15.75
C LYS A 1 17.58 9.38 -16.67
N GLU A 2 16.55 8.71 -16.20
CA GLU A 2 15.86 7.62 -16.87
C GLU A 2 14.39 8.01 -17.00
N GLU A 3 13.94 8.24 -18.23
CA GLU A 3 12.63 8.81 -18.53
C GLU A 3 11.52 7.76 -18.48
N PHE A 4 10.39 8.14 -17.89
CA PHE A 4 9.12 7.44 -18.00
C PHE A 4 7.96 8.44 -18.08
N TRP A 5 6.72 7.96 -18.23
CA TRP A 5 5.54 8.81 -18.42
C TRP A 5 4.53 8.55 -17.31
N LEU A 6 3.96 9.65 -16.80
CA LEU A 6 2.98 9.66 -15.73
C LEU A 6 1.91 10.74 -15.95
N ASP A 7 0.95 10.81 -15.05
CA ASP A 7 0.00 11.91 -14.95
C ASP A 7 0.55 12.91 -13.92
N SER A 8 1.12 14.01 -14.41
CA SER A 8 1.75 15.02 -13.55
C SER A 8 0.70 15.87 -12.83
N TRP A 9 1.07 16.39 -11.67
CA TRP A 9 0.26 17.31 -10.92
C TRP A 9 1.04 18.57 -10.55
N THR A 10 0.40 19.73 -10.74
CA THR A 10 0.94 21.03 -10.36
C THR A 10 -0.07 21.78 -9.53
N PHE A 11 0.29 22.08 -8.30
CA PHE A 11 -0.51 22.93 -7.41
C PHE A 11 0.10 24.33 -7.34
N GLY A 12 -0.66 25.34 -7.73
CA GLY A 12 -0.18 26.72 -7.72
C GLY A 12 -0.64 27.50 -6.48
N ARG A 13 -1.91 27.41 -6.15
CA ARG A 13 -2.51 28.08 -4.99
C ARG A 13 -3.92 27.58 -4.73
N ALA A 14 -4.38 27.71 -3.49
CA ALA A 14 -5.80 27.68 -3.12
C ALA A 14 -6.03 28.55 -1.88
N VAL A 15 -6.82 29.59 -2.03
CA VAL A 15 -7.12 30.56 -0.96
C VAL A 15 -8.62 30.79 -0.90
N LEU A 16 -9.19 30.57 0.28
CA LEU A 16 -10.60 30.79 0.55
C LEU A 16 -10.79 32.03 1.40
N ARG A 17 -11.78 32.89 1.05
CA ARG A 17 -12.18 34.05 1.85
C ARG A 17 -13.65 33.97 2.21
N PHE A 18 -13.96 34.42 3.42
CA PHE A 18 -15.35 34.59 3.85
C PHE A 18 -15.47 35.67 4.94
N LYS A 19 -16.69 36.11 5.22
CA LYS A 19 -16.99 37.08 6.25
C LYS A 19 -17.85 36.44 7.34
N ASP A 20 -17.54 36.73 8.60
CA ASP A 20 -18.40 36.36 9.73
C ASP A 20 -19.66 37.28 9.83
N SER A 21 -20.52 37.02 10.79
CA SER A 21 -21.75 37.81 11.04
C SER A 21 -21.46 39.26 11.43
N SER A 22 -20.28 39.57 11.91
CA SER A 22 -19.84 40.93 12.22
C SER A 22 -19.31 41.70 11.00
N GLY A 23 -19.09 41.00 9.86
CA GLY A 23 -18.47 41.52 8.66
C GLY A 23 -16.94 41.45 8.67
N LYS A 24 -16.32 40.80 9.65
CA LYS A 24 -14.90 40.56 9.68
C LYS A 24 -14.55 39.52 8.63
N GLU A 25 -13.55 39.85 7.80
CA GLU A 25 -13.05 38.97 6.75
C GLU A 25 -11.99 38.00 7.30
N TYR A 26 -12.07 36.74 6.88
CA TYR A 26 -11.11 35.67 7.12
C TYR A 26 -10.54 35.22 5.78
N THR A 27 -9.25 34.91 5.78
CA THR A 27 -8.53 34.34 4.64
C THR A 27 -7.87 33.06 5.09
N CYS A 28 -8.24 31.93 4.45
CA CYS A 28 -7.78 30.59 4.77
C CYS A 28 -6.91 30.07 3.63
N GLN A 29 -5.75 29.52 3.94
CA GLN A 29 -4.99 28.70 2.99
C GLN A 29 -5.63 27.31 2.94
N LEU A 30 -5.67 26.73 1.74
CA LEU A 30 -6.13 25.37 1.54
C LEU A 30 -4.97 24.50 1.11
N GLY A 31 -4.97 23.25 1.56
CA GLY A 31 -4.12 22.19 1.00
C GLY A 31 -4.77 21.62 -0.27
N ALA A 32 -4.10 20.67 -0.89
CA ALA A 32 -4.49 20.20 -2.21
C ALA A 32 -4.60 18.68 -2.28
N TYR A 33 -5.46 18.27 -3.20
CA TYR A 33 -5.52 16.89 -3.68
C TYR A 33 -5.28 16.88 -5.19
N GLN A 34 -4.81 15.76 -5.74
CA GLN A 34 -4.46 15.59 -7.15
C GLN A 34 -5.69 15.73 -8.07
N THR A 35 -6.23 16.94 -8.20
CA THR A 35 -7.42 17.23 -9.01
C THR A 35 -7.28 18.52 -9.80
N ASN A 36 -8.13 18.69 -10.82
CA ASN A 36 -8.17 19.87 -11.66
C ASN A 36 -9.13 20.93 -11.11
N PHE A 37 -8.63 22.14 -10.88
CA PHE A 37 -9.46 23.30 -10.59
C PHE A 37 -8.72 24.59 -10.94
N GLU A 38 -9.38 25.54 -11.62
CA GLU A 38 -8.76 26.81 -11.97
C GLU A 38 -9.77 27.96 -11.92
N THR A 39 -9.38 29.05 -11.29
CA THR A 39 -10.11 30.31 -11.25
C THR A 39 -9.28 31.45 -11.82
N ASP A 40 -9.93 32.44 -12.41
CA ASP A 40 -9.30 33.73 -12.78
C ASP A 40 -9.50 34.73 -11.62
N GLY A 41 -8.62 34.63 -10.60
CA GLY A 41 -8.75 35.33 -9.34
C GLY A 41 -9.91 34.82 -8.47
N PHE A 42 -10.29 35.61 -7.46
CA PHE A 42 -11.36 35.24 -6.55
C PHE A 42 -12.71 35.17 -7.23
N GLN A 43 -13.38 34.03 -7.11
CA GLN A 43 -14.74 33.81 -7.60
C GLN A 43 -15.66 33.47 -6.43
N GLU A 44 -16.90 34.02 -6.46
CA GLU A 44 -17.90 33.82 -5.43
C GLU A 44 -18.61 32.46 -5.61
N TYR A 45 -18.70 31.70 -4.52
CA TYR A 45 -19.46 30.45 -4.42
C TYR A 45 -20.33 30.44 -3.18
N GLU A 46 -21.38 29.64 -3.23
CA GLU A 46 -22.09 29.21 -2.03
C GLU A 46 -21.43 27.94 -1.48
N LEU A 47 -21.13 27.90 -0.19
CA LEU A 47 -20.57 26.72 0.51
C LEU A 47 -21.64 26.09 1.38
N VAL A 48 -21.77 24.75 1.31
CA VAL A 48 -22.73 23.96 2.08
C VAL A 48 -21.98 22.87 2.86
N TYR A 49 -22.34 22.67 4.12
CA TYR A 49 -21.80 21.56 4.90
C TYR A 49 -22.59 20.27 4.64
N VAL A 50 -21.90 19.19 4.35
CA VAL A 50 -22.46 17.90 3.95
C VAL A 50 -22.03 16.75 4.88
N GLY A 51 -21.80 17.04 6.17
CA GLY A 51 -21.45 16.00 7.14
C GLY A 51 -20.20 15.24 6.71
N ARG A 52 -20.33 13.92 6.59
CA ARG A 52 -19.26 12.99 6.17
C ARG A 52 -19.18 12.77 4.66
N GLY A 53 -20.05 13.46 3.88
CA GLY A 53 -20.07 13.33 2.41
C GLY A 53 -20.63 12.01 1.87
N THR A 54 -21.36 11.23 2.69
CA THR A 54 -22.02 9.99 2.27
C THR A 54 -23.29 10.27 1.45
N ALA A 55 -23.84 9.27 0.78
CA ALA A 55 -25.10 9.40 0.04
C ALA A 55 -26.26 9.89 0.93
N ALA A 56 -26.27 9.52 2.21
CA ALA A 56 -27.30 9.94 3.16
C ALA A 56 -27.19 11.42 3.51
N ASP A 57 -25.99 11.97 3.58
CA ASP A 57 -25.74 13.38 3.92
C ASP A 57 -26.26 14.35 2.85
N TYR A 58 -26.29 13.90 1.59
CA TYR A 58 -26.84 14.68 0.47
C TYR A 58 -28.36 14.61 0.35
N LYS A 59 -29.03 13.78 1.16
CA LYS A 59 -30.49 13.67 1.11
C LYS A 59 -31.14 15.02 1.43
N ASN A 60 -31.94 15.53 0.51
CA ASN A 60 -32.62 16.83 0.61
C ASN A 60 -31.70 18.08 0.57
N LEU A 61 -30.45 17.92 0.09
CA LEU A 61 -29.55 19.04 -0.18
C LEU A 61 -29.41 19.24 -1.69
N ASP A 62 -29.51 20.49 -2.16
CA ASP A 62 -29.13 20.88 -3.51
C ASP A 62 -27.76 21.56 -3.48
N VAL A 63 -26.75 20.83 -3.95
CA VAL A 63 -25.34 21.28 -3.96
C VAL A 63 -24.84 21.63 -5.37
N ARG A 64 -25.72 21.63 -6.37
CA ARG A 64 -25.34 21.91 -7.76
C ARG A 64 -24.79 23.34 -7.90
N GLY A 65 -23.56 23.41 -8.44
CA GLY A 65 -22.85 24.69 -8.61
C GLY A 65 -22.31 25.29 -7.32
N LYS A 66 -22.31 24.54 -6.21
CA LYS A 66 -21.81 24.98 -4.90
C LYS A 66 -20.52 24.24 -4.53
N LEU A 67 -19.75 24.83 -3.61
CA LEU A 67 -18.71 24.14 -2.87
C LEU A 67 -19.35 23.35 -1.71
N VAL A 68 -18.77 22.21 -1.36
CA VAL A 68 -19.20 21.43 -0.19
C VAL A 68 -18.06 21.28 0.81
N LEU A 69 -18.39 21.38 2.09
CA LEU A 69 -17.49 21.13 3.21
C LEU A 69 -17.85 19.77 3.82
N ALA A 70 -16.88 18.87 3.96
CA ALA A 70 -17.08 17.54 4.51
C ALA A 70 -16.04 17.21 5.59
N ASP A 71 -16.48 16.50 6.63
CA ASP A 71 -15.61 15.93 7.65
C ASP A 71 -15.10 14.56 7.18
N ILE A 72 -13.79 14.40 7.12
CA ILE A 72 -13.14 13.19 6.65
C ILE A 72 -12.35 12.55 7.79
N ASN A 73 -12.46 11.24 7.93
CA ASN A 73 -11.67 10.42 8.85
C ASN A 73 -10.98 9.32 8.04
N GLN A 74 -9.78 9.61 7.56
CA GLN A 74 -8.99 8.66 6.77
C GLN A 74 -8.29 7.60 7.64
N ARG A 75 -8.23 7.79 8.96
CA ARG A 75 -7.69 6.79 9.87
C ARG A 75 -8.60 5.58 10.01
N ASP A 76 -9.89 5.81 10.29
CA ASP A 76 -10.81 4.77 10.74
C ASP A 76 -11.92 4.47 9.72
N GLU A 77 -11.99 5.23 8.61
CA GLU A 77 -13.10 5.17 7.68
C GLU A 77 -12.64 4.98 6.22
N TRP A 78 -12.85 5.94 5.36
CA TRP A 78 -12.61 5.83 3.93
C TRP A 78 -11.57 6.82 3.42
N TRP A 79 -10.98 6.49 2.29
CA TRP A 79 -10.11 7.39 1.57
C TRP A 79 -10.88 8.57 0.99
N ILE A 80 -10.20 9.67 0.72
CA ILE A 80 -10.79 10.93 0.24
C ILE A 80 -11.55 10.79 -1.10
N ASN A 81 -11.23 9.80 -1.91
CA ASN A 81 -11.82 9.58 -3.24
C ASN A 81 -13.35 9.36 -3.21
N TYR A 82 -13.85 8.60 -2.22
CA TYR A 82 -15.29 8.31 -2.12
C TYR A 82 -16.14 9.58 -1.96
N PRO A 83 -15.93 10.44 -0.95
CA PRO A 83 -16.72 11.64 -0.77
C PRO A 83 -16.48 12.67 -1.88
N VAL A 84 -15.30 12.74 -2.46
CA VAL A 84 -14.98 13.64 -3.56
C VAL A 84 -15.78 13.28 -4.81
N TYR A 85 -15.78 12.02 -5.21
CA TYR A 85 -16.55 11.57 -6.36
C TYR A 85 -18.06 11.64 -6.12
N GLN A 86 -18.52 11.36 -4.89
CA GLN A 86 -19.90 11.55 -4.47
C GLN A 86 -20.34 13.01 -4.63
N ALA A 87 -19.54 13.98 -4.18
CA ALA A 87 -19.80 15.40 -4.32
C ALA A 87 -19.92 15.82 -5.80
N TYR A 88 -18.96 15.37 -6.62
CA TYR A 88 -18.97 15.60 -8.07
C TYR A 88 -20.27 15.08 -8.73
N LEU A 89 -20.67 13.84 -8.45
CA LEU A 89 -21.91 13.26 -8.99
C LEU A 89 -23.17 13.99 -8.53
N LYS A 90 -23.14 14.65 -7.37
CA LYS A 90 -24.21 15.53 -6.90
C LYS A 90 -24.19 16.91 -7.56
N GLY A 91 -23.19 17.20 -8.39
CA GLY A 91 -23.03 18.46 -9.11
C GLY A 91 -22.36 19.57 -8.31
N ALA A 92 -21.68 19.26 -7.22
CA ALA A 92 -20.83 20.20 -6.51
C ALA A 92 -19.68 20.66 -7.40
N VAL A 93 -19.24 21.91 -7.24
CA VAL A 93 -18.10 22.49 -7.96
C VAL A 93 -16.78 21.92 -7.45
N GLY A 94 -16.72 21.62 -6.16
CA GLY A 94 -15.57 20.99 -5.50
C GLY A 94 -15.88 20.67 -4.04
N LEU A 95 -15.10 19.78 -3.47
CA LEU A 95 -15.16 19.40 -2.06
C LEU A 95 -13.99 20.04 -1.29
N ILE A 96 -14.28 20.57 -0.10
CA ILE A 96 -13.28 21.00 0.87
C ILE A 96 -13.33 20.03 2.05
N ALA A 97 -12.25 19.30 2.27
CA ALA A 97 -12.16 18.27 3.28
C ALA A 97 -11.55 18.82 4.58
N VAL A 98 -12.18 18.50 5.70
CA VAL A 98 -11.64 18.73 7.04
C VAL A 98 -11.17 17.40 7.57
N GLN A 99 -9.87 17.22 7.79
CA GLN A 99 -9.33 16.01 8.39
C GLN A 99 -9.66 15.98 9.89
N MET A 100 -10.63 15.16 10.27
CA MET A 100 -11.07 15.06 11.66
C MET A 100 -10.17 14.14 12.47
N GLN A 101 -9.67 13.09 11.85
CA GLN A 101 -8.69 12.14 12.38
C GLN A 101 -7.79 11.64 11.26
N GLY A 102 -6.56 11.24 11.62
CA GLY A 102 -5.54 10.85 10.67
C GLY A 102 -4.73 12.05 10.19
N TYR A 103 -4.07 11.94 9.11
CA TYR A 103 -3.07 12.83 8.53
C TYR A 103 -3.25 14.32 8.86
N GLY A 104 -2.23 14.94 9.48
CA GLY A 104 -2.26 16.36 9.82
C GLY A 104 -2.89 16.70 11.18
N GLU A 105 -2.92 15.78 12.14
CA GLU A 105 -3.46 16.02 13.50
C GLU A 105 -2.49 16.76 14.44
N VAL A 106 -1.28 17.09 13.98
CA VAL A 106 -0.25 17.73 14.82
C VAL A 106 -0.69 19.07 15.39
N ASP A 107 -1.47 19.82 14.61
CA ASP A 107 -1.97 21.15 14.97
C ASP A 107 -3.31 21.42 14.29
N ASP A 108 -4.14 22.28 14.88
CA ASP A 108 -5.43 22.69 14.28
C ASP A 108 -5.26 23.54 13.00
N GLU A 109 -4.05 24.01 12.71
CA GLU A 109 -3.69 24.71 11.47
C GLU A 109 -3.16 23.76 10.37
N ALA A 110 -3.01 22.45 10.65
CA ALA A 110 -2.50 21.50 9.71
C ALA A 110 -3.38 21.38 8.46
N LEU A 111 -2.72 21.35 7.31
CA LEU A 111 -3.31 21.07 6.00
C LEU A 111 -2.87 19.68 5.57
N ASN A 112 -3.67 19.05 4.74
CA ASN A 112 -3.34 17.79 4.10
C ASN A 112 -3.16 17.98 2.60
N ALA A 113 -2.21 17.28 2.02
CA ALA A 113 -2.05 17.14 0.58
C ALA A 113 -1.71 15.69 0.26
N GLN A 114 -2.32 15.16 -0.80
CA GLN A 114 -2.04 13.78 -1.25
C GLN A 114 -2.64 13.52 -2.63
N ASP A 115 -2.33 12.35 -3.17
CA ASP A 115 -3.05 11.71 -4.26
C ASP A 115 -4.54 11.55 -3.92
N ILE A 116 -5.36 11.33 -4.92
CA ILE A 116 -6.80 11.17 -4.69
C ILE A 116 -7.28 9.74 -4.98
N ALA A 117 -6.45 8.91 -5.62
CA ALA A 117 -6.85 7.59 -6.12
C ALA A 117 -8.21 7.63 -6.85
N GLY A 118 -8.47 8.73 -7.56
CA GLY A 118 -9.75 9.01 -8.18
C GLY A 118 -9.64 9.95 -9.39
N PRO A 119 -10.80 10.31 -10.01
CA PRO A 119 -10.79 11.10 -11.23
C PRO A 119 -10.38 12.55 -10.97
N GLU A 120 -9.41 13.03 -11.75
CA GLU A 120 -8.86 14.39 -11.66
C GLU A 120 -9.88 15.50 -11.92
N TYR A 121 -11.01 15.18 -12.52
CA TYR A 121 -12.09 16.14 -12.81
C TYR A 121 -13.09 16.31 -11.67
N ALA A 122 -12.90 15.64 -10.55
CA ALA A 122 -13.68 15.81 -9.32
C ALA A 122 -12.87 16.66 -8.32
N PRO A 123 -13.03 18.01 -8.28
CA PRO A 123 -12.13 18.87 -7.55
C PRO A 123 -12.22 18.71 -6.03
N ALA A 124 -11.06 18.75 -5.38
CA ALA A 124 -10.97 18.69 -3.93
C ALA A 124 -9.80 19.51 -3.37
N PHE A 125 -10.00 20.00 -2.14
CA PHE A 125 -9.02 20.73 -1.34
C PHE A 125 -9.13 20.31 0.11
N SER A 126 -8.08 20.49 0.91
CA SER A 126 -8.14 20.39 2.35
C SER A 126 -8.19 21.76 3.02
N ILE A 127 -8.78 21.83 4.20
CA ILE A 127 -8.80 23.03 5.06
C ILE A 127 -8.41 22.64 6.48
N SER A 128 -7.74 23.55 7.19
CA SER A 128 -7.39 23.33 8.59
C SER A 128 -8.62 23.16 9.49
N ARG A 129 -8.49 22.41 10.56
CA ARG A 129 -9.57 22.24 11.55
C ARG A 129 -10.00 23.58 12.16
N ARG A 130 -9.04 24.47 12.42
CA ARG A 130 -9.31 25.81 12.94
C ARG A 130 -10.19 26.62 11.99
N ASP A 131 -9.80 26.70 10.72
CA ASP A 131 -10.54 27.51 9.72
C ASP A 131 -11.88 26.88 9.37
N ALA A 132 -11.94 25.54 9.35
CA ALA A 132 -13.20 24.83 9.17
C ALA A 132 -14.19 25.07 10.33
N ALA A 133 -13.72 25.17 11.57
CA ALA A 133 -14.56 25.50 12.73
C ALA A 133 -15.22 26.87 12.57
N LEU A 134 -14.47 27.88 12.12
CA LEU A 134 -15.01 29.22 11.83
C LEU A 134 -16.08 29.19 10.72
N LEU A 135 -15.87 28.39 9.69
CA LEU A 135 -16.87 28.18 8.61
C LEU A 135 -18.12 27.46 9.13
N LYS A 136 -17.95 26.43 9.97
CA LYS A 136 -19.06 25.67 10.55
C LYS A 136 -19.91 26.53 11.48
N ASP A 137 -19.29 27.39 12.30
CA ASP A 137 -20.01 28.35 13.13
C ASP A 137 -20.88 29.26 12.27
N ARG A 138 -20.34 29.76 11.15
CA ARG A 138 -21.08 30.57 10.19
C ARG A 138 -22.26 29.82 9.52
N LEU A 139 -22.06 28.56 9.19
CA LEU A 139 -23.09 27.69 8.61
C LEU A 139 -24.24 27.43 9.59
N CYS A 140 -23.94 27.30 10.88
CA CYS A 140 -24.95 27.17 11.92
C CYS A 140 -25.79 28.45 12.09
N GLU A 141 -25.19 29.65 11.95
CA GLU A 141 -25.88 30.92 12.06
C GLU A 141 -26.80 31.21 10.85
N ASN A 142 -26.45 30.76 9.63
CA ASN A 142 -27.05 31.15 8.35
C ASN A 142 -27.84 30.05 7.61
N GLU A 143 -28.55 29.21 8.32
CA GLU A 143 -29.49 28.27 7.67
C GLU A 143 -28.89 27.36 6.58
N ARG A 144 -27.64 26.83 6.76
CA ARG A 144 -26.99 25.80 5.95
C ARG A 144 -26.08 26.23 4.80
N SER A 145 -25.94 27.52 4.47
CA SER A 145 -24.99 27.95 3.45
C SER A 145 -24.29 29.27 3.79
N VAL A 146 -23.06 29.42 3.30
CA VAL A 146 -22.25 30.64 3.46
C VAL A 146 -21.68 31.05 2.12
N ARG A 147 -21.66 32.35 1.83
CA ARG A 147 -20.93 32.89 0.67
C ARG A 147 -19.44 32.92 0.97
N VAL A 148 -18.66 32.38 0.06
CA VAL A 148 -17.22 32.36 0.10
C VAL A 148 -16.62 32.79 -1.23
N GLU A 149 -15.41 33.28 -1.23
CA GLU A 149 -14.65 33.57 -2.44
C GLU A 149 -13.45 32.60 -2.49
N LEU A 150 -13.26 31.89 -3.60
CA LEU A 150 -12.16 30.96 -3.82
C LEU A 150 -11.30 31.43 -4.98
N ASP A 151 -9.98 31.48 -4.76
CA ASP A 151 -8.97 31.61 -5.81
C ASP A 151 -8.05 30.40 -5.73
N ALA A 152 -8.10 29.53 -6.75
CA ALA A 152 -7.35 28.29 -6.76
C ALA A 152 -6.84 27.94 -8.16
N CYS A 153 -5.69 27.25 -8.19
CA CYS A 153 -5.09 26.70 -9.40
C CYS A 153 -4.42 25.38 -9.06
N SER A 154 -5.04 24.30 -9.50
CA SER A 154 -4.53 22.93 -9.44
C SER A 154 -4.73 22.27 -10.78
N ARG A 155 -3.70 21.63 -11.33
CA ARG A 155 -3.73 21.07 -12.68
C ARG A 155 -3.06 19.71 -12.73
N VAL A 156 -3.81 18.72 -13.19
CA VAL A 156 -3.32 17.40 -13.58
C VAL A 156 -3.20 17.32 -15.09
N GLU A 157 -2.04 16.99 -15.59
CA GLU A 157 -1.78 16.82 -17.02
C GLU A 157 -1.36 15.39 -17.30
N ARG A 158 -2.16 14.67 -18.07
CA ARG A 158 -1.88 13.27 -18.41
C ARG A 158 -0.71 13.15 -19.37
N ASN A 159 0.02 12.04 -19.26
CA ASN A 159 1.10 11.69 -20.17
C ASN A 159 2.24 12.73 -20.19
N ARG A 160 2.80 13.05 -19.06
CA ARG A 160 3.97 13.94 -18.92
C ARG A 160 5.22 13.13 -18.60
N PRO A 161 6.40 13.57 -19.08
CA PRO A 161 7.66 12.91 -18.74
C PRO A 161 8.06 13.16 -17.30
N ALA A 162 8.49 12.11 -16.61
CA ALA A 162 9.19 12.15 -15.33
C ALA A 162 10.50 11.38 -15.43
N TYR A 163 11.33 11.47 -14.41
CA TYR A 163 12.69 10.91 -14.49
C TYR A 163 13.07 10.26 -13.16
N ASN A 164 13.41 8.99 -13.18
CA ASN A 164 14.21 8.42 -12.11
C ASN A 164 15.67 8.84 -12.28
N ILE A 165 16.39 8.95 -11.17
CA ILE A 165 17.79 9.34 -11.16
C ILE A 165 18.61 8.21 -10.60
N THR A 166 19.49 7.63 -11.41
CA THR A 166 20.35 6.54 -10.99
C THR A 166 21.83 6.95 -10.99
N GLY A 167 22.55 6.46 -9.98
CA GLY A 167 23.99 6.53 -9.87
C GLY A 167 24.56 5.12 -9.64
N LYS A 168 25.80 4.85 -10.14
CA LYS A 168 26.39 3.51 -10.00
C LYS A 168 27.82 3.61 -9.47
N ILE A 169 28.13 2.79 -8.46
CA ILE A 169 29.49 2.46 -8.05
C ILE A 169 29.79 1.09 -8.64
N PRO A 170 30.66 0.99 -9.68
CA PRO A 170 30.89 -0.28 -10.38
C PRO A 170 31.46 -1.36 -9.48
N GLY A 171 30.89 -2.56 -9.56
CA GLY A 171 31.43 -3.77 -8.93
C GLY A 171 32.73 -4.23 -9.61
N THR A 172 33.50 -5.00 -8.89
CA THR A 172 34.83 -5.49 -9.36
C THR A 172 34.83 -6.95 -9.76
N GLU A 173 33.82 -7.73 -9.34
CA GLU A 173 33.85 -9.19 -9.48
C GLU A 173 32.66 -9.77 -10.24
N THR A 174 31.48 -9.13 -10.21
CA THR A 174 30.25 -9.67 -10.78
C THR A 174 29.43 -8.63 -11.51
N ASP A 175 28.54 -9.08 -12.42
CA ASP A 175 27.51 -8.24 -13.05
C ASP A 175 26.26 -8.07 -12.19
N GLN A 176 26.23 -8.67 -10.99
CA GLN A 176 25.13 -8.55 -10.05
C GLN A 176 25.13 -7.18 -9.36
N MET A 177 23.99 -6.79 -8.84
CA MET A 177 23.77 -5.46 -8.28
C MET A 177 23.10 -5.52 -6.92
N ILE A 178 23.31 -4.46 -6.14
CA ILE A 178 22.54 -4.14 -4.93
C ILE A 178 22.00 -2.73 -5.12
N LEU A 179 20.70 -2.53 -4.89
CA LEU A 179 20.06 -1.23 -4.98
C LEU A 179 19.98 -0.57 -3.61
N LEU A 180 20.11 0.75 -3.61
CA LEU A 180 19.71 1.65 -2.54
C LEU A 180 18.66 2.57 -3.15
N SER A 181 17.42 2.45 -2.75
CA SER A 181 16.29 3.22 -3.31
C SER A 181 15.63 4.11 -2.26
N ALA A 182 15.12 5.23 -2.71
CA ALA A 182 14.30 6.18 -1.96
C ALA A 182 13.57 7.06 -2.95
N HIS A 183 12.41 7.61 -2.62
CA HIS A 183 11.74 8.54 -3.52
C HIS A 183 12.14 10.00 -3.27
N TYR A 184 12.07 10.84 -4.29
CA TYR A 184 12.49 12.24 -4.19
C TYR A 184 11.39 13.26 -4.45
N ASP A 185 10.18 12.80 -4.73
CA ASP A 185 8.99 13.62 -4.69
C ASP A 185 8.42 13.66 -3.26
N SER A 186 7.64 14.68 -2.95
CA SER A 186 7.12 14.88 -1.61
C SER A 186 5.95 15.85 -1.61
N TYR A 187 5.14 15.81 -0.55
CA TYR A 187 4.19 16.85 -0.24
C TYR A 187 4.80 17.89 0.70
N PHE A 188 4.49 19.18 0.52
CA PHE A 188 5.05 20.29 1.28
C PHE A 188 6.59 20.26 1.29
N ASP A 189 7.21 20.33 2.48
CA ASP A 189 8.67 20.26 2.64
C ASP A 189 9.17 18.80 2.55
N GLY A 190 8.34 17.82 2.94
CA GLY A 190 8.65 16.41 2.89
C GLY A 190 10.00 16.05 3.49
N PHE A 191 10.26 16.55 4.71
CA PHE A 191 11.57 16.38 5.33
C PHE A 191 11.84 14.92 5.66
N GLN A 192 10.89 14.30 6.35
CA GLN A 192 10.93 12.88 6.68
C GLN A 192 10.54 12.04 5.47
N ASP A 193 9.51 12.48 4.74
CA ASP A 193 8.87 11.79 3.63
C ASP A 193 9.13 12.50 2.27
N ASP A 194 10.23 12.24 1.51
CA ASP A 194 11.24 11.24 1.85
C ASP A 194 12.65 11.81 1.64
N ASN A 195 12.81 13.14 1.79
CA ASN A 195 14.08 13.83 1.54
C ASN A 195 15.24 13.32 2.42
N CYS A 196 14.93 12.88 3.66
CA CYS A 196 15.93 12.29 4.55
C CYS A 196 16.46 10.95 4.03
N ALA A 197 15.60 10.12 3.43
CA ALA A 197 16.02 8.84 2.86
C ALA A 197 16.89 9.04 1.61
N VAL A 198 16.49 9.95 0.71
CA VAL A 198 17.35 10.32 -0.43
C VAL A 198 18.73 10.80 0.05
N SER A 199 18.75 11.66 1.06
CA SER A 199 20.00 12.15 1.65
C SER A 199 20.84 11.03 2.25
N MET A 200 20.19 10.02 2.86
CA MET A 200 20.86 8.84 3.42
C MET A 200 21.52 7.99 2.33
N THR A 201 20.83 7.73 1.22
CA THR A 201 21.40 6.94 0.12
C THR A 201 22.64 7.63 -0.48
N PHE A 202 22.59 8.96 -0.66
CA PHE A 202 23.75 9.74 -1.12
C PHE A 202 24.87 9.80 -0.08
N GLY A 203 24.54 9.88 1.22
CA GLY A 203 25.50 9.85 2.31
C GLY A 203 26.30 8.54 2.35
N ILE A 204 25.60 7.41 2.21
CA ILE A 204 26.22 6.08 2.12
C ILE A 204 27.13 5.99 0.89
N ALA A 205 26.63 6.39 -0.29
CA ALA A 205 27.42 6.37 -1.52
C ALA A 205 28.69 7.23 -1.42
N LYS A 206 28.59 8.42 -0.83
CA LYS A 206 29.71 9.32 -0.60
C LYS A 206 30.74 8.68 0.34
N ALA A 207 30.30 8.10 1.44
CA ALA A 207 31.19 7.43 2.41
C ALA A 207 31.95 6.27 1.77
N LEU A 208 31.30 5.46 0.94
CA LEU A 208 31.94 4.38 0.19
C LEU A 208 33.04 4.90 -0.76
N LEU A 209 32.73 5.96 -1.53
CA LEU A 209 33.68 6.56 -2.47
C LEU A 209 34.87 7.21 -1.75
N GLU A 210 34.64 7.95 -0.66
CA GLU A 210 35.70 8.63 0.10
C GLU A 210 36.58 7.65 0.87
N SER A 211 36.03 6.50 1.33
CA SER A 211 36.83 5.44 1.95
C SER A 211 37.69 4.65 0.98
N GLY A 212 37.44 4.81 -0.33
CA GLY A 212 38.10 4.01 -1.36
C GLY A 212 37.61 2.57 -1.44
N TYR A 213 36.42 2.29 -0.88
CA TYR A 213 35.80 0.98 -0.93
C TYR A 213 35.58 0.53 -2.38
N ARG A 214 35.90 -0.70 -2.67
CA ARG A 214 35.70 -1.32 -3.99
C ARG A 214 34.68 -2.47 -3.84
N PRO A 215 33.43 -2.24 -4.20
CA PRO A 215 32.40 -3.24 -4.02
C PRO A 215 32.64 -4.45 -4.95
N ARG A 216 32.20 -5.60 -4.52
CA ARG A 216 32.15 -6.81 -5.31
C ARG A 216 31.05 -6.71 -6.36
N HIS A 217 29.85 -6.34 -5.92
CA HIS A 217 28.67 -6.11 -6.75
C HIS A 217 28.55 -4.64 -7.14
N THR A 218 27.91 -4.35 -8.26
CA THR A 218 27.61 -2.96 -8.60
C THR A 218 26.57 -2.42 -7.63
N ILE A 219 26.88 -1.34 -6.91
CA ILE A 219 25.94 -0.63 -6.05
C ILE A 219 25.23 0.41 -6.92
N VAL A 220 23.91 0.38 -6.95
CA VAL A 220 23.09 1.33 -7.70
C VAL A 220 22.27 2.15 -6.71
N ILE A 221 22.41 3.46 -6.78
CA ILE A 221 21.59 4.42 -6.05
C ILE A 221 20.44 4.82 -6.97
N CYS A 222 19.21 4.66 -6.51
CA CYS A 222 17.99 5.01 -7.22
C CYS A 222 17.23 6.07 -6.43
N ALA A 223 17.24 7.32 -6.90
CA ALA A 223 16.25 8.30 -6.47
C ALA A 223 15.05 8.18 -7.41
N LEU A 224 13.95 7.67 -6.88
CA LEU A 224 12.73 7.36 -7.61
C LEU A 224 11.80 8.56 -7.61
N ALA A 225 11.08 8.76 -8.70
CA ALA A 225 10.07 9.81 -8.83
C ALA A 225 8.68 9.20 -8.73
N ALA A 226 7.73 10.00 -8.30
CA ALA A 226 6.33 9.62 -8.31
C ALA A 226 6.03 8.36 -7.47
N GLU A 227 6.54 8.37 -6.25
CA GLU A 227 6.08 7.47 -5.20
C GLU A 227 4.71 7.93 -4.73
N GLU A 228 4.54 9.21 -4.45
CA GLU A 228 3.39 9.85 -3.86
C GLU A 228 2.16 9.92 -4.78
N TRP A 229 2.39 10.00 -6.08
CA TRP A 229 1.35 10.00 -7.12
C TRP A 229 1.93 9.68 -8.49
N GLY A 230 1.09 9.27 -9.44
CA GLY A 230 1.60 9.04 -10.79
C GLY A 230 0.57 8.69 -11.82
N VAL A 231 -0.57 8.14 -11.43
CA VAL A 231 -1.63 7.71 -12.35
C VAL A 231 -2.99 8.11 -11.79
N CYS A 232 -3.54 9.24 -12.22
CA CYS A 232 -4.86 9.68 -11.78
C CYS A 232 -5.96 8.68 -12.17
N ASP A 233 -7.04 8.66 -11.39
CA ASP A 233 -8.18 7.75 -11.57
C ASP A 233 -7.76 6.27 -11.57
N SER A 234 -6.80 5.93 -10.71
CA SER A 234 -6.35 4.56 -10.44
C SER A 234 -6.42 4.29 -8.94
N LYS A 235 -6.65 3.04 -8.57
CA LYS A 235 -6.52 2.61 -7.18
C LYS A 235 -5.05 2.53 -6.73
N TYR A 236 -4.13 2.37 -7.67
CA TYR A 236 -2.71 2.10 -7.46
C TYR A 236 -1.87 3.21 -8.09
N ASP A 237 -2.09 4.44 -7.64
CA ASP A 237 -1.49 5.65 -8.22
C ASP A 237 -0.17 6.07 -7.60
N TRP A 238 0.29 5.35 -6.56
CA TRP A 238 1.60 5.57 -5.96
C TRP A 238 2.66 4.55 -6.44
N SER A 239 3.93 4.76 -6.04
CA SER A 239 5.11 3.96 -6.45
C SER A 239 5.24 3.80 -7.98
N THR A 240 4.81 4.83 -8.73
CA THR A 240 4.80 4.82 -10.19
C THR A 240 6.21 4.75 -10.77
N GLY A 241 7.17 5.46 -10.15
CA GLY A 241 8.57 5.47 -10.58
C GLY A 241 9.25 4.14 -10.42
N ALA A 242 9.08 3.49 -9.26
CA ALA A 242 9.64 2.16 -9.00
C ALA A 242 9.09 1.11 -9.95
N TRP A 243 7.77 1.10 -10.16
CA TRP A 243 7.16 0.17 -11.11
C TRP A 243 7.71 0.35 -12.54
N ASN A 244 7.80 1.61 -13.02
CA ASN A 244 8.39 1.89 -14.33
C ASN A 244 9.86 1.50 -14.38
N GLN A 245 10.63 1.72 -13.31
CA GLN A 245 12.05 1.37 -13.23
C GLN A 245 12.31 -0.09 -13.56
N VAL A 246 11.55 -1.00 -12.94
CA VAL A 246 11.83 -2.45 -13.03
C VAL A 246 10.99 -3.20 -14.06
N PHE A 247 9.87 -2.62 -14.52
CA PHE A 247 9.02 -3.28 -15.52
C PHE A 247 9.18 -2.70 -16.93
N ARG A 248 9.68 -1.46 -17.08
CA ARG A 248 9.78 -0.77 -18.38
C ARG A 248 11.19 -0.30 -18.71
N ILE A 249 11.87 0.36 -17.77
CA ILE A 249 13.19 0.96 -18.03
C ILE A 249 14.26 -0.12 -17.97
N HIS A 250 14.30 -0.87 -16.87
CA HIS A 250 15.32 -1.88 -16.60
C HIS A 250 14.72 -3.28 -16.29
N PRO A 251 13.92 -3.87 -17.18
CA PRO A 251 13.40 -5.22 -16.97
C PRO A 251 14.50 -6.28 -16.86
N GLU A 252 15.73 -5.98 -17.34
CA GLU A 252 16.91 -6.82 -17.21
C GLU A 252 17.53 -6.85 -15.81
N TRP A 253 17.09 -6.00 -14.88
CA TRP A 253 17.51 -6.06 -13.48
C TRP A 253 16.93 -7.30 -12.78
N GLN A 254 15.83 -7.79 -13.27
CA GLN A 254 15.24 -9.05 -12.82
C GLN A 254 16.24 -10.20 -13.03
N GLY A 255 16.59 -10.90 -11.95
CA GLY A 255 17.61 -11.96 -11.95
C GLY A 255 19.06 -11.48 -11.83
N LYS A 256 19.30 -10.17 -11.70
CA LYS A 256 20.63 -9.60 -11.47
C LYS A 256 20.76 -8.84 -10.14
N VAL A 257 19.69 -8.30 -9.64
CA VAL A 257 19.69 -7.56 -8.38
C VAL A 257 19.51 -8.52 -7.23
N LEU A 258 20.49 -8.58 -6.33
CA LEU A 258 20.48 -9.45 -5.15
C LEU A 258 19.52 -8.94 -4.09
N ALA A 259 19.50 -7.63 -3.88
CA ALA A 259 18.66 -6.97 -2.91
C ALA A 259 18.38 -5.53 -3.32
N ASP A 260 17.21 -5.06 -2.97
CA ASP A 260 16.85 -3.65 -2.89
C ASP A 260 16.72 -3.27 -1.42
N LEU A 261 17.45 -2.25 -1.01
CA LEU A 261 17.35 -1.59 0.28
C LEU A 261 16.58 -0.30 0.05
N ASN A 262 15.28 -0.35 0.22
CA ASN A 262 14.42 0.82 0.17
C ASN A 262 14.47 1.55 1.50
N PHE A 263 14.47 2.87 1.45
CA PHE A 263 14.51 3.71 2.63
C PHE A 263 13.24 4.56 2.64
N GLU A 264 12.62 4.61 3.80
CA GLU A 264 11.43 5.41 4.06
C GLU A 264 11.52 6.05 5.44
N LEU A 265 11.25 7.33 5.53
CA LEU A 265 11.06 8.04 6.79
C LEU A 265 12.14 7.76 7.86
N PRO A 266 13.46 7.83 7.55
CA PRO A 266 14.49 7.29 8.43
C PRO A 266 14.96 8.22 9.54
N ALA A 267 14.45 9.47 9.63
CA ALA A 267 15.00 10.50 10.52
C ALA A 267 14.19 10.72 11.80
N HIS A 268 13.12 9.94 12.01
CA HIS A 268 12.25 10.00 13.19
C HIS A 268 11.86 8.59 13.62
N ALA A 269 11.85 8.30 14.92
CA ALA A 269 11.45 7.00 15.42
C ALA A 269 9.94 6.82 15.37
N HIS A 270 9.47 5.80 14.68
CA HIS A 270 8.04 5.48 14.56
C HIS A 270 7.51 4.65 15.73
N SER A 271 8.40 4.00 16.48
CA SER A 271 8.05 3.12 17.60
C SER A 271 9.22 3.07 18.59
N SER A 272 9.01 2.51 19.79
CA SER A 272 10.08 2.19 20.74
C SER A 272 10.99 1.04 20.25
N ARG A 273 10.56 0.29 19.25
CA ARG A 273 11.31 -0.78 18.60
C ARG A 273 11.44 -0.50 17.12
N ASP A 274 12.66 -0.52 16.60
CA ASP A 274 12.88 -0.46 15.17
C ASP A 274 12.60 -1.79 14.47
N ALA A 275 12.27 -1.74 13.18
CA ALA A 275 12.05 -2.95 12.39
C ALA A 275 12.55 -2.82 10.96
N ILE A 276 13.11 -3.91 10.45
CA ILE A 276 13.35 -4.11 9.02
C ILE A 276 12.22 -4.98 8.49
N ARG A 277 11.42 -4.46 7.58
CA ARG A 277 10.40 -5.23 6.88
C ARG A 277 10.99 -5.79 5.58
N CYS A 278 10.65 -7.03 5.23
CA CYS A 278 11.26 -7.69 4.07
C CYS A 278 10.34 -8.75 3.46
N THR A 279 10.73 -9.25 2.30
CA THR A 279 10.12 -10.46 1.73
C THR A 279 10.39 -11.67 2.64
N TYR A 280 9.49 -12.66 2.60
CA TYR A 280 9.62 -13.87 3.45
C TYR A 280 11.01 -14.53 3.36
N GLU A 281 11.56 -14.55 2.17
CA GLU A 281 12.80 -15.26 1.86
C GLU A 281 14.06 -14.61 2.45
N TYR A 282 13.98 -13.33 2.84
CA TYR A 282 15.10 -12.63 3.49
C TYR A 282 14.99 -12.59 5.01
N ALA A 283 13.88 -13.01 5.58
CA ALA A 283 13.59 -12.87 7.01
C ALA A 283 14.63 -13.53 7.91
N ASP A 284 15.10 -14.77 7.59
CA ASP A 284 16.09 -15.48 8.40
C ASP A 284 17.48 -14.83 8.34
N PHE A 285 17.91 -14.42 7.14
CA PHE A 285 19.16 -13.70 6.96
C PHE A 285 19.18 -12.37 7.72
N LEU A 286 18.12 -11.57 7.59
CA LEU A 286 18.00 -10.28 8.26
C LEU A 286 17.87 -10.41 9.77
N LYS A 287 17.21 -11.45 10.26
CA LYS A 287 17.14 -11.72 11.70
C LYS A 287 18.52 -12.00 12.28
N LYS A 288 19.32 -12.85 11.62
CA LYS A 288 20.71 -13.10 12.02
C LYS A 288 21.55 -11.84 11.96
N PHE A 289 21.33 -10.97 10.96
CA PHE A 289 22.00 -9.69 10.85
C PHE A 289 21.57 -8.74 11.97
N ALA A 290 20.27 -8.61 12.26
CA ALA A 290 19.74 -7.75 13.32
C ALA A 290 20.28 -8.14 14.71
N ASP A 291 20.44 -9.46 14.98
CA ASP A 291 21.02 -9.97 16.22
C ASP A 291 22.51 -9.56 16.42
N GLU A 292 23.23 -9.21 15.33
CA GLU A 292 24.61 -8.70 15.37
C GLU A 292 24.69 -7.17 15.62
N MET A 293 23.57 -6.45 15.53
CA MET A 293 23.52 -4.99 15.64
C MET A 293 23.47 -4.52 17.10
N ILE A 294 24.18 -3.43 17.37
CA ILE A 294 24.09 -2.71 18.65
C ILE A 294 23.06 -1.60 18.45
N VAL A 295 21.89 -1.78 19.03
CA VAL A 295 20.80 -0.81 18.95
C VAL A 295 20.95 0.22 20.08
N PRO A 296 20.98 1.55 19.77
CA PRO A 296 21.07 2.58 20.79
C PRO A 296 19.77 2.63 21.62
N GLU A 297 19.90 2.53 22.94
CA GLU A 297 18.76 2.55 23.88
C GLU A 297 17.99 3.89 23.84
N ASP A 298 18.68 4.99 23.51
CA ASP A 298 18.11 6.33 23.39
C ASP A 298 17.36 6.58 22.08
N ALA A 299 17.55 5.70 21.08
CA ALA A 299 16.77 5.71 19.83
C ALA A 299 15.65 4.66 19.89
N TYR A 300 15.99 3.42 20.23
CA TYR A 300 15.07 2.29 20.22
C TYR A 300 15.25 1.41 21.47
N PRO A 301 14.60 1.78 22.59
CA PRO A 301 14.77 1.07 23.86
C PRO A 301 14.32 -0.40 23.83
N ASP A 302 13.40 -0.76 22.94
CA ASP A 302 12.91 -2.13 22.78
C ASP A 302 13.65 -2.94 21.68
N GLY A 303 14.72 -2.35 21.11
CA GLY A 303 15.61 -3.02 20.18
C GLY A 303 15.17 -2.98 18.72
N LEU A 304 15.66 -3.97 17.95
CA LEU A 304 15.44 -4.13 16.50
C LEU A 304 14.76 -5.48 16.24
N THR A 305 13.82 -5.52 15.29
CA THR A 305 13.16 -6.76 14.86
C THR A 305 13.10 -6.86 13.33
N VAL A 306 12.67 -8.02 12.82
CA VAL A 306 12.43 -8.26 11.39
C VAL A 306 10.98 -8.67 11.18
N LEU A 307 10.31 -8.00 10.26
CA LEU A 307 8.92 -8.24 9.88
C LEU A 307 8.84 -8.77 8.46
N ALA A 308 7.89 -9.64 8.19
CA ALA A 308 7.57 -10.17 6.87
C ALA A 308 6.09 -10.59 6.81
N PRO A 309 5.44 -10.40 5.66
CA PRO A 309 5.96 -9.96 4.37
C PRO A 309 6.22 -8.45 4.30
N ILE A 310 6.69 -7.99 3.13
CA ILE A 310 6.60 -6.58 2.76
C ILE A 310 5.14 -6.22 2.52
N GLU A 311 4.83 -4.95 2.70
CA GLU A 311 3.51 -4.38 2.41
C GLU A 311 3.56 -3.54 1.12
N THR A 312 2.43 -2.96 0.72
CA THR A 312 2.32 -2.20 -0.53
C THR A 312 2.63 -0.71 -0.37
N TRP A 313 3.09 -0.30 0.79
CA TRP A 313 3.11 1.11 1.21
C TRP A 313 4.21 1.95 0.55
N SER A 314 5.20 1.31 -0.09
CA SER A 314 6.32 2.00 -0.72
C SER A 314 6.86 1.27 -1.95
N ASP A 315 7.93 1.82 -2.50
CA ASP A 315 8.61 1.40 -3.73
C ASP A 315 9.15 -0.05 -3.70
N ASP A 316 9.49 -0.56 -2.51
CA ASP A 316 10.00 -1.93 -2.29
C ASP A 316 9.04 -3.02 -2.79
N PHE A 317 7.73 -2.76 -2.73
CA PHE A 317 6.74 -3.71 -3.24
C PHE A 317 6.85 -3.90 -4.76
N SER A 318 7.03 -2.81 -5.52
CA SER A 318 7.24 -2.86 -6.97
C SER A 318 8.51 -3.62 -7.33
N MET A 319 9.58 -3.45 -6.55
CA MET A 319 10.84 -4.18 -6.71
C MET A 319 10.64 -5.68 -6.44
N ALA A 320 9.99 -6.04 -5.32
CA ALA A 320 9.77 -7.45 -4.96
C ALA A 320 8.96 -8.21 -6.00
N ILE A 321 7.84 -7.65 -6.45
CA ILE A 321 6.99 -8.32 -7.46
C ILE A 321 7.62 -8.40 -8.84
N ALA A 322 8.66 -7.60 -9.10
CA ALA A 322 9.50 -7.74 -10.28
C ALA A 322 10.51 -8.90 -10.16
N GLY A 323 10.71 -9.46 -8.97
CA GLY A 323 11.66 -10.52 -8.69
C GLY A 323 13.00 -10.04 -8.09
N ILE A 324 12.97 -8.87 -7.45
CA ILE A 324 14.08 -8.28 -6.71
C ILE A 324 13.75 -8.39 -5.22
N PRO A 325 14.46 -9.21 -4.43
CA PRO A 325 14.22 -9.28 -2.99
C PRO A 325 14.42 -7.91 -2.33
N SER A 326 13.41 -7.43 -1.61
CA SER A 326 13.39 -6.06 -1.10
C SER A 326 13.25 -6.01 0.41
N THR A 327 13.77 -4.92 0.98
CA THR A 327 13.64 -4.56 2.39
C THR A 327 13.34 -3.08 2.51
N VAL A 328 12.60 -2.71 3.54
CA VAL A 328 12.35 -1.32 3.93
C VAL A 328 12.42 -1.19 5.45
N ASN A 329 12.83 -0.04 5.97
CA ASN A 329 12.64 0.23 7.39
C ASN A 329 11.15 0.38 7.69
N ASP A 330 10.67 -0.20 8.80
CA ASP A 330 9.26 -0.16 9.14
C ASP A 330 8.86 1.23 9.65
N PHE A 331 7.87 1.83 9.01
CA PHE A 331 7.33 3.15 9.33
C PHE A 331 5.82 3.13 9.63
N SER A 332 5.23 1.94 9.64
CA SER A 332 3.78 1.76 9.77
C SER A 332 3.19 2.05 11.14
N ALA A 333 4.03 2.22 12.15
CA ALA A 333 3.62 2.47 13.52
C ALA A 333 4.00 3.89 13.99
N GLY A 334 3.38 4.33 15.07
CA GLY A 334 3.72 5.58 15.73
C GLY A 334 2.94 6.80 15.26
N PRO A 335 3.09 7.92 15.94
CA PRO A 335 2.24 9.09 15.75
C PRO A 335 2.55 9.90 14.48
N PHE A 336 3.71 9.74 13.84
CA PHE A 336 4.09 10.51 12.66
C PHE A 336 3.04 10.43 11.55
N MET A 337 2.60 9.21 11.21
CA MET A 337 1.60 8.96 10.16
C MET A 337 0.25 9.64 10.45
N GLU A 338 -0.05 9.91 11.71
CA GLU A 338 -1.30 10.53 12.11
C GLU A 338 -1.18 12.03 12.32
N THR A 339 0.03 12.55 12.50
CA THR A 339 0.29 13.93 12.89
C THR A 339 0.96 14.75 11.79
N HIS A 340 2.15 14.37 11.36
CA HIS A 340 3.00 15.17 10.47
C HIS A 340 2.87 14.77 9.00
N TYR A 341 2.61 13.48 8.76
CA TYR A 341 2.56 12.88 7.42
C TYR A 341 1.65 13.65 6.48
N HIS A 342 2.15 13.97 5.28
CA HIS A 342 1.45 14.72 4.24
C HIS A 342 0.92 16.10 4.68
N SER A 343 1.63 16.74 5.61
CA SER A 343 1.31 18.07 6.09
C SER A 343 2.52 19.02 6.04
N GLN A 344 2.28 20.33 6.21
CA GLN A 344 3.35 21.32 6.31
C GLN A 344 4.22 21.18 7.58
N TYR A 345 3.86 20.26 8.46
CA TYR A 345 4.60 19.96 9.69
C TYR A 345 5.63 18.84 9.50
N ASP A 346 5.64 18.16 8.34
CA ASP A 346 6.77 17.31 7.97
C ASP A 346 7.95 18.16 7.52
N ASN A 347 8.67 18.69 8.52
CA ASN A 347 9.79 19.60 8.35
C ASN A 347 10.95 19.24 9.31
N GLU A 348 12.04 20.00 9.26
CA GLU A 348 13.27 19.72 10.02
C GLU A 348 13.11 19.71 11.57
N GLU A 349 12.00 20.21 12.12
CA GLU A 349 11.77 20.25 13.56
C GLU A 349 11.58 18.85 14.18
N ILE A 350 11.19 17.85 13.37
CA ILE A 350 11.02 16.47 13.82
C ILE A 350 12.29 15.62 13.77
N TYR A 351 13.42 16.19 13.32
CA TYR A 351 14.68 15.47 13.16
C TYR A 351 15.21 14.89 14.46
N GLN A 352 15.54 13.60 14.46
CA GLN A 352 16.19 12.88 15.56
C GLN A 352 17.56 12.35 15.10
N GLU A 353 18.63 13.06 15.49
CA GLU A 353 20.00 12.73 15.07
C GLU A 353 20.42 11.30 15.44
N ASN A 354 20.07 10.83 16.63
CA ASN A 354 20.40 9.48 17.09
C ASN A 354 19.73 8.38 16.25
N VAL A 355 18.47 8.59 15.84
CA VAL A 355 17.71 7.69 14.96
C VAL A 355 18.33 7.68 13.57
N TYR A 356 18.52 8.84 12.97
CA TYR A 356 19.06 8.96 11.62
C TYR A 356 20.47 8.38 11.50
N ARG A 357 21.33 8.62 12.52
CA ARG A 357 22.66 8.02 12.57
C ARG A 357 22.63 6.51 12.73
N PHE A 358 21.70 5.98 13.52
CA PHE A 358 21.53 4.54 13.69
C PHE A 358 21.12 3.89 12.35
N HIS A 359 20.17 4.45 11.63
CA HIS A 359 19.76 3.95 10.32
C HIS A 359 20.90 4.02 9.29
N HIS A 360 21.68 5.09 9.28
CA HIS A 360 22.89 5.16 8.45
C HIS A 360 23.86 3.99 8.74
N GLU A 361 24.11 3.69 10.01
CA GLU A 361 24.98 2.58 10.40
C GLU A 361 24.37 1.23 10.01
N LEU A 362 23.10 1.01 10.34
CA LEU A 362 22.34 -0.20 10.05
C LEU A 362 22.41 -0.57 8.56
N TYR A 363 21.99 0.36 7.71
CA TYR A 363 21.91 0.10 6.27
C TYR A 363 23.28 0.07 5.58
N THR A 364 24.25 0.84 6.05
CA THR A 364 25.63 0.72 5.56
C THR A 364 26.20 -0.67 5.89
N ARG A 365 26.01 -1.19 7.11
CA ARG A 365 26.45 -2.52 7.50
C ARG A 365 25.72 -3.62 6.74
N LEU A 366 24.41 -3.46 6.52
CA LEU A 366 23.62 -4.41 5.73
C LEU A 366 24.11 -4.46 4.28
N LEU A 367 24.32 -3.31 3.65
CA LEU A 367 24.89 -3.20 2.31
C LEU A 367 26.24 -3.92 2.23
N LEU A 368 27.17 -3.63 3.15
CA LEU A 368 28.49 -4.26 3.18
C LEU A 368 28.40 -5.78 3.40
N LYS A 369 27.47 -6.24 4.24
CA LYS A 369 27.22 -7.68 4.47
C LYS A 369 26.73 -8.34 3.19
N LEU A 370 25.75 -7.75 2.50
CA LEU A 370 25.23 -8.25 1.22
C LEU A 370 26.30 -8.26 0.13
N ASP A 371 27.18 -7.25 0.08
CA ASP A 371 28.25 -7.18 -0.91
C ASP A 371 29.30 -8.29 -0.77
N THR A 372 29.39 -8.93 0.39
CA THR A 372 30.29 -10.09 0.60
C THR A 372 29.72 -11.42 0.11
N LEU A 373 28.43 -11.49 -0.16
CA LEU A 373 27.75 -12.74 -0.50
C LEU A 373 28.07 -13.18 -1.93
N ILE A 374 28.11 -14.49 -2.14
CA ILE A 374 28.25 -15.12 -3.46
C ILE A 374 26.87 -15.37 -4.07
N PHE A 375 25.93 -15.80 -3.24
CA PHE A 375 24.56 -16.10 -3.61
C PHE A 375 23.58 -15.25 -2.80
N PRO A 376 22.42 -14.89 -3.37
CA PRO A 376 21.35 -14.24 -2.59
C PRO A 376 20.91 -15.16 -1.44
N PRO A 377 20.78 -14.64 -0.21
CA PRO A 377 20.50 -15.46 0.98
C PRO A 377 19.00 -15.79 1.09
N LEU A 378 18.45 -16.43 0.07
CA LEU A 378 17.03 -16.72 -0.08
C LEU A 378 16.63 -18.00 0.67
N ASP A 379 15.94 -17.86 1.79
CA ASP A 379 15.29 -18.94 2.52
C ASP A 379 13.82 -19.08 2.17
N PHE A 380 13.49 -19.92 1.20
CA PHE A 380 12.10 -20.18 0.82
C PHE A 380 11.30 -20.96 1.87
N SER A 381 11.93 -21.54 2.89
CA SER A 381 11.23 -22.32 3.92
C SER A 381 10.24 -21.47 4.70
N HIS A 382 10.58 -20.20 4.94
CA HIS A 382 9.72 -19.26 5.64
C HIS A 382 8.41 -19.00 4.91
N LEU A 383 8.44 -18.83 3.59
CA LEU A 383 7.26 -18.71 2.73
C LEU A 383 6.32 -19.92 2.87
N PHE A 384 6.89 -21.15 2.74
CA PHE A 384 6.08 -22.37 2.82
C PHE A 384 5.52 -22.62 4.21
N ARG A 385 6.26 -22.30 5.26
CA ARG A 385 5.81 -22.38 6.66
C ARG A 385 4.63 -21.46 6.93
N LYS A 386 4.69 -20.22 6.42
CA LYS A 386 3.59 -19.25 6.54
C LYS A 386 2.36 -19.70 5.76
N MET A 387 2.55 -20.18 4.54
CA MET A 387 1.48 -20.75 3.73
C MET A 387 0.82 -21.95 4.41
N HIS A 388 1.60 -22.89 4.94
CA HIS A 388 1.12 -24.04 5.71
C HIS A 388 0.25 -23.58 6.88
N SER A 389 0.74 -22.63 7.67
CA SER A 389 0.00 -22.12 8.84
C SER A 389 -1.32 -21.47 8.45
N SER A 390 -1.33 -20.65 7.39
CA SER A 390 -2.53 -19.98 6.90
C SER A 390 -3.58 -20.98 6.42
N VAL A 391 -3.20 -21.96 5.59
CA VAL A 391 -4.12 -22.99 5.08
C VAL A 391 -4.64 -23.87 6.21
N SER A 392 -3.79 -24.26 7.16
CA SER A 392 -4.19 -25.11 8.30
C SER A 392 -5.20 -24.43 9.22
N ALA A 393 -5.02 -23.13 9.48
CA ALA A 393 -5.98 -22.35 10.27
C ALA A 393 -7.35 -22.32 9.58
N ARG A 394 -7.40 -22.07 8.26
CA ARG A 394 -8.65 -22.02 7.50
C ARG A 394 -9.32 -23.38 7.31
N MET A 395 -8.53 -24.47 7.23
CA MET A 395 -9.08 -25.82 7.11
C MET A 395 -9.94 -26.21 8.30
N ALA A 396 -9.57 -25.77 9.51
CA ALA A 396 -10.35 -26.04 10.73
C ALA A 396 -11.75 -25.40 10.72
N GLU A 397 -11.96 -24.39 9.87
CA GLU A 397 -13.23 -23.64 9.73
C GLU A 397 -14.15 -24.23 8.64
N GLN A 398 -13.69 -25.26 7.89
CA GLN A 398 -14.45 -25.83 6.77
C GLN A 398 -15.14 -27.14 7.16
N ASP A 399 -16.41 -27.26 6.81
CA ASP A 399 -17.23 -28.45 7.07
C ASP A 399 -17.31 -29.42 5.89
N GLU A 400 -16.88 -29.02 4.68
CA GLU A 400 -16.99 -29.81 3.46
C GLU A 400 -15.79 -30.76 3.29
N GLU A 401 -16.01 -32.08 3.26
CA GLU A 401 -14.97 -33.09 3.12
C GLU A 401 -14.12 -32.93 1.85
N ASP A 402 -14.75 -32.58 0.71
CA ASP A 402 -14.03 -32.38 -0.55
C ASP A 402 -13.06 -31.19 -0.49
N LEU A 403 -13.44 -30.09 0.12
CA LEU A 403 -12.61 -28.91 0.31
C LEU A 403 -11.48 -29.21 1.31
N GLN A 404 -11.78 -29.87 2.43
CA GLN A 404 -10.77 -30.32 3.38
C GLN A 404 -9.74 -31.24 2.71
N GLY A 405 -10.16 -32.13 1.79
CA GLY A 405 -9.27 -33.02 1.05
C GLY A 405 -8.27 -32.29 0.16
N VAL A 406 -8.70 -31.24 -0.54
CA VAL A 406 -7.78 -30.44 -1.39
C VAL A 406 -6.85 -29.56 -0.54
N MET A 407 -7.34 -28.97 0.56
CA MET A 407 -6.50 -28.22 1.53
C MET A 407 -5.45 -29.11 2.18
N GLN A 408 -5.81 -30.33 2.59
CA GLN A 408 -4.87 -31.30 3.15
C GLN A 408 -3.79 -31.72 2.14
N THR A 409 -4.13 -31.72 0.84
CA THR A 409 -3.16 -31.98 -0.21
C THR A 409 -2.15 -30.84 -0.29
N LEU A 410 -2.59 -29.59 -0.28
CA LEU A 410 -1.70 -28.41 -0.27
C LEU A 410 -0.79 -28.42 0.97
N ILE A 411 -1.33 -28.69 2.15
CA ILE A 411 -0.56 -28.79 3.40
C ILE A 411 0.62 -29.78 3.24
N ARG A 412 0.37 -30.98 2.71
CA ARG A 412 1.44 -31.97 2.49
C ARG A 412 2.50 -31.51 1.48
N GLU A 413 2.07 -30.85 0.41
CA GLU A 413 3.00 -30.31 -0.59
C GLU A 413 3.84 -29.16 -0.02
N THR A 414 3.25 -28.28 0.80
CA THR A 414 3.99 -27.21 1.47
C THR A 414 5.01 -27.75 2.46
N GLU A 415 4.68 -28.77 3.27
CA GLU A 415 5.64 -29.43 4.17
C GLU A 415 6.81 -30.06 3.43
N GLN A 416 6.57 -30.62 2.24
CA GLN A 416 7.64 -31.22 1.44
C GLN A 416 8.52 -30.13 0.80
N ALA A 417 7.91 -29.06 0.30
CA ALA A 417 8.61 -27.92 -0.26
C ALA A 417 9.45 -27.18 0.81
N GLU A 418 8.91 -27.04 2.03
CA GLU A 418 9.64 -26.47 3.18
C GLU A 418 10.93 -27.24 3.46
N ARG A 419 10.88 -28.57 3.56
CA ARG A 419 12.08 -29.39 3.75
C ARG A 419 13.13 -29.24 2.64
N THR A 420 12.67 -29.17 1.38
CA THR A 420 13.56 -28.93 0.24
C THR A 420 14.19 -27.54 0.31
N ALA A 421 13.42 -26.54 0.73
CA ALA A 421 13.88 -25.16 0.90
C ALA A 421 14.91 -25.05 2.04
N GLU A 422 14.68 -25.70 3.19
CA GLU A 422 15.62 -25.75 4.30
C GLU A 422 16.97 -26.36 3.87
N GLU A 423 16.94 -27.50 3.16
CA GLU A 423 18.17 -28.10 2.63
C GLU A 423 18.88 -27.19 1.63
N LEU A 424 18.14 -26.53 0.73
CA LEU A 424 18.69 -25.58 -0.23
C LEU A 424 19.36 -24.40 0.49
N TYR A 425 18.69 -23.82 1.49
CA TYR A 425 19.24 -22.69 2.26
C TYR A 425 20.50 -23.07 3.05
N GLU A 426 20.54 -24.24 3.67
CA GLU A 426 21.75 -24.73 4.30
C GLU A 426 22.95 -24.84 3.33
N TRP A 427 22.69 -25.26 2.09
CA TRP A 427 23.73 -25.32 1.06
C TRP A 427 24.12 -23.92 0.56
N ILE A 428 23.18 -22.97 0.43
CA ILE A 428 23.48 -21.58 0.13
C ILE A 428 24.42 -21.01 1.21
N GLU A 429 24.08 -21.14 2.49
CA GLU A 429 24.92 -20.65 3.60
C GLU A 429 26.33 -21.27 3.61
N LYS A 430 26.42 -22.58 3.48
CA LYS A 430 27.72 -23.30 3.44
C LYS A 430 28.56 -22.87 2.23
N SER A 431 27.97 -22.48 1.14
CA SER A 431 28.64 -22.10 -0.10
C SER A 431 29.06 -20.64 -0.17
N GLN A 432 28.58 -19.77 0.73
CA GLN A 432 29.06 -18.39 0.87
C GLN A 432 30.56 -18.30 1.27
N ILE A 433 31.14 -19.39 1.79
CA ILE A 433 32.47 -19.39 2.39
C ILE A 433 33.55 -19.86 1.41
N VAL A 434 33.23 -20.30 0.20
CA VAL A 434 34.17 -21.01 -0.71
C VAL A 434 34.61 -20.13 -1.88
N CYS A 435 35.92 -20.01 -1.93
CA CYS A 435 36.92 -19.62 -2.96
C CYS A 435 36.48 -18.92 -4.29
N PRO A 436 37.26 -17.89 -4.75
CA PRO A 436 36.93 -16.99 -5.88
C PRO A 436 37.03 -17.58 -7.30
N VAL A 437 37.22 -18.87 -7.49
CA VAL A 437 37.64 -19.44 -8.80
C VAL A 437 36.49 -19.64 -9.80
N ALA A 438 35.24 -19.58 -9.35
CA ALA A 438 34.07 -19.92 -10.18
C ALA A 438 33.00 -18.79 -10.32
N ALA A 439 33.43 -17.55 -10.48
CA ALA A 439 32.51 -16.40 -10.54
C ALA A 439 31.33 -16.58 -11.52
N LYS A 440 31.56 -17.11 -12.70
CA LYS A 440 30.54 -17.27 -13.74
C LYS A 440 29.49 -18.34 -13.39
N SER A 441 29.89 -19.48 -12.84
CA SER A 441 28.95 -20.53 -12.39
C SER A 441 28.12 -20.06 -11.20
N GLY A 442 28.68 -19.21 -10.33
CA GLY A 442 27.97 -18.59 -9.22
C GLY A 442 26.88 -17.61 -9.67
N GLU A 443 27.13 -16.83 -10.70
CA GLU A 443 26.13 -15.91 -11.27
C GLU A 443 24.94 -16.66 -11.88
N ASP A 444 25.17 -17.77 -12.58
CA ASP A 444 24.10 -18.61 -13.16
C ASP A 444 23.20 -19.19 -12.04
N ILE A 445 23.78 -19.65 -10.92
CA ILE A 445 23.04 -20.16 -9.76
C ILE A 445 22.24 -19.02 -9.11
N SER A 446 22.86 -17.86 -8.88
CA SER A 446 22.19 -16.69 -8.32
C SER A 446 20.99 -16.25 -9.18
N GLN A 447 21.16 -16.22 -10.50
CA GLN A 447 20.08 -15.89 -11.42
C GLN A 447 18.91 -16.88 -11.33
N ARG A 448 19.18 -18.17 -11.12
CA ARG A 448 18.11 -19.17 -10.92
C ARG A 448 17.42 -19.02 -9.58
N LEU A 449 18.16 -18.77 -8.50
CA LEU A 449 17.58 -18.51 -7.19
C LEU A 449 16.64 -17.28 -7.23
N LEU A 450 17.07 -16.18 -7.85
CA LEU A 450 16.24 -14.99 -8.10
C LEU A 450 15.05 -15.31 -9.01
N GLY A 451 15.22 -16.23 -9.98
CA GLY A 451 14.14 -16.72 -10.80
C GLY A 451 13.09 -17.52 -10.01
N ILE A 452 13.50 -18.31 -9.01
CA ILE A 452 12.58 -18.99 -8.08
C ILE A 452 11.85 -17.96 -7.22
N PHE A 453 12.56 -16.99 -6.67
CA PHE A 453 11.98 -15.89 -5.92
C PHE A 453 10.88 -15.17 -6.72
N ARG A 454 11.18 -14.74 -7.95
CA ARG A 454 10.20 -14.12 -8.84
C ARG A 454 8.96 -14.98 -9.04
N LYS A 455 9.13 -16.31 -9.21
CA LYS A 455 8.00 -17.22 -9.34
C LYS A 455 7.16 -17.30 -8.06
N GLY A 456 7.78 -17.23 -6.89
CA GLY A 456 7.08 -17.12 -5.62
C GLY A 456 6.18 -15.88 -5.58
N GLN A 457 6.71 -14.72 -5.97
CA GLN A 457 5.94 -13.47 -6.05
C GLN A 457 4.75 -13.57 -7.04
N ASP A 458 4.99 -14.14 -8.23
CA ASP A 458 3.94 -14.34 -9.24
C ASP A 458 2.83 -15.29 -8.75
N TYR A 459 3.22 -16.37 -8.03
CA TYR A 459 2.29 -17.42 -7.63
C TYR A 459 1.50 -17.08 -6.39
N PHE A 460 2.11 -16.44 -5.39
CA PHE A 460 1.56 -16.41 -4.04
C PHE A 460 1.23 -15.03 -3.51
N VAL A 461 1.72 -13.95 -4.11
CA VAL A 461 1.37 -12.59 -3.67
C VAL A 461 0.06 -12.15 -4.30
N ARG A 462 -0.94 -11.93 -3.46
CA ARG A 462 -2.24 -11.33 -3.82
C ARG A 462 -2.53 -10.18 -2.87
N LEU A 463 -3.56 -9.41 -3.17
CA LEU A 463 -3.98 -8.26 -2.39
C LEU A 463 -5.47 -8.38 -2.05
N ASN A 464 -5.86 -7.88 -0.88
CA ASN A 464 -7.24 -7.56 -0.60
C ASN A 464 -7.59 -6.13 -1.08
N TRP A 465 -8.80 -5.66 -0.79
CA TRP A 465 -9.26 -4.32 -1.17
C TRP A 465 -8.58 -3.16 -0.44
N GLN A 466 -7.91 -3.43 0.68
CA GLN A 466 -7.10 -2.47 1.44
C GLN A 466 -5.60 -2.66 1.17
N ASP A 467 -5.28 -3.34 0.07
CA ASP A 467 -3.92 -3.56 -0.43
C ASP A 467 -2.98 -4.32 0.52
N GLU A 468 -3.56 -5.03 1.51
CA GLU A 468 -2.80 -5.95 2.35
C GLU A 468 -2.36 -7.18 1.56
N VAL A 469 -1.12 -7.58 1.78
CA VAL A 469 -0.52 -8.74 1.11
C VAL A 469 -1.02 -10.05 1.72
N LEU A 470 -1.57 -10.92 0.89
CA LEU A 470 -2.11 -12.22 1.31
C LEU A 470 -1.84 -13.34 0.29
N PHE A 471 -2.04 -14.58 0.75
CA PHE A 471 -2.02 -15.75 -0.12
C PHE A 471 -3.32 -15.85 -0.95
N PRO A 472 -3.28 -16.50 -2.14
CA PRO A 472 -4.45 -16.56 -3.04
C PRO A 472 -5.75 -17.05 -2.39
N HIS A 473 -5.67 -18.01 -1.47
CA HIS A 473 -6.85 -18.62 -0.83
C HIS A 473 -7.49 -17.74 0.26
N GLU A 474 -6.78 -16.76 0.80
CA GLU A 474 -7.20 -16.03 2.00
C GLU A 474 -8.40 -15.11 1.73
N ALA A 475 -8.43 -14.43 0.57
CA ALA A 475 -9.54 -13.55 0.22
C ALA A 475 -10.87 -14.31 0.18
N ALA A 476 -10.93 -15.44 -0.56
CA ALA A 476 -12.14 -16.25 -0.64
C ALA A 476 -12.51 -16.89 0.72
N SER A 477 -11.52 -17.31 1.52
CA SER A 477 -11.76 -17.84 2.88
C SER A 477 -12.39 -16.80 3.78
N ASN A 478 -11.88 -15.57 3.79
CA ASN A 478 -12.43 -14.46 4.58
C ASN A 478 -13.86 -14.16 4.16
N ASN A 479 -14.11 -14.04 2.85
CA ASN A 479 -15.44 -13.78 2.31
C ASN A 479 -16.45 -14.87 2.70
N ILE A 480 -16.06 -16.16 2.68
CA ILE A 480 -16.92 -17.26 3.12
C ILE A 480 -17.30 -17.08 4.61
N CYS A 481 -16.33 -16.75 5.46
CA CYS A 481 -16.58 -16.52 6.88
C CYS A 481 -17.62 -15.41 7.11
N TYR A 482 -17.43 -14.25 6.49
CA TYR A 482 -18.37 -13.13 6.62
C TYR A 482 -19.74 -13.42 6.01
N LEU A 483 -19.80 -14.08 4.86
CA LEU A 483 -21.07 -14.51 4.25
C LEU A 483 -21.81 -15.53 5.11
N ASN A 484 -21.11 -16.44 5.81
CA ASN A 484 -21.72 -17.37 6.75
C ASN A 484 -22.34 -16.62 7.93
N GLN A 485 -21.61 -15.68 8.52
CA GLN A 485 -22.12 -14.82 9.61
C GLN A 485 -23.36 -14.03 9.17
N ALA A 486 -23.30 -13.43 7.97
CA ALA A 486 -24.44 -12.66 7.45
C ALA A 486 -25.68 -13.53 7.22
N VAL A 487 -25.54 -14.73 6.66
CA VAL A 487 -26.67 -15.67 6.45
C VAL A 487 -27.25 -16.09 7.79
N GLN A 488 -26.43 -16.50 8.75
CA GLN A 488 -26.90 -16.87 10.09
C GLN A 488 -27.66 -15.73 10.76
N ALA A 489 -27.12 -14.51 10.74
CA ALA A 489 -27.78 -13.34 11.32
C ALA A 489 -29.16 -13.07 10.67
N LEU A 490 -29.27 -13.20 9.33
CA LEU A 490 -30.56 -13.05 8.64
C LEU A 490 -31.55 -14.16 8.99
N GLU A 491 -31.11 -15.40 9.17
CA GLU A 491 -31.97 -16.52 9.64
C GLU A 491 -32.51 -16.26 11.05
N GLU A 492 -31.76 -15.54 11.88
CA GLU A 492 -32.17 -15.10 13.23
C GLU A 492 -32.98 -13.78 13.21
N GLY A 493 -33.07 -13.10 12.06
CA GLY A 493 -33.80 -11.84 11.89
C GLY A 493 -32.98 -10.60 12.29
N GLU A 494 -31.66 -10.74 12.53
CA GLU A 494 -30.72 -9.73 12.99
C GLU A 494 -30.08 -9.01 11.78
N ILE A 495 -30.83 -8.06 11.16
CA ILE A 495 -30.40 -7.39 9.92
C ILE A 495 -29.14 -6.54 10.16
N GLU A 496 -29.03 -5.86 11.30
CA GLU A 496 -27.87 -5.03 11.64
C GLU A 496 -26.58 -5.87 11.70
N GLU A 497 -26.61 -7.01 12.35
CA GLU A 497 -25.45 -7.91 12.43
C GLU A 497 -25.09 -8.49 11.06
N ALA A 498 -26.08 -8.80 10.24
CA ALA A 498 -25.83 -9.21 8.85
C ALA A 498 -25.14 -8.10 8.03
N LEU A 499 -25.57 -6.85 8.17
CA LEU A 499 -24.94 -5.72 7.49
C LEU A 499 -23.50 -5.52 7.94
N LYS A 500 -23.18 -5.62 9.24
CA LYS A 500 -21.80 -5.55 9.74
C LYS A 500 -20.92 -6.61 9.07
N ALA A 501 -21.37 -7.84 9.01
CA ALA A 501 -20.63 -8.92 8.34
C ALA A 501 -20.46 -8.67 6.83
N LEU A 502 -21.49 -8.15 6.15
CA LEU A 502 -21.42 -7.87 4.71
C LEU A 502 -20.47 -6.72 4.37
N TYR A 503 -20.24 -5.79 5.28
CA TYR A 503 -19.28 -4.72 5.08
C TYR A 503 -17.83 -5.22 5.04
N GLU A 504 -17.54 -6.34 5.68
CA GLU A 504 -16.21 -6.96 5.69
C GLU A 504 -15.93 -7.81 4.44
N VAL A 505 -16.95 -8.16 3.65
CA VAL A 505 -16.75 -8.91 2.41
C VAL A 505 -15.93 -8.08 1.43
N ASP A 506 -14.85 -8.65 0.92
CA ASP A 506 -13.83 -7.99 0.11
C ASP A 506 -13.09 -6.85 0.83
N ASN A 507 -13.27 -6.72 2.14
CA ASN A 507 -12.74 -5.63 2.96
C ASN A 507 -13.14 -4.23 2.44
N ASN A 508 -14.37 -4.12 1.93
CA ASN A 508 -14.88 -2.92 1.24
C ASN A 508 -16.02 -2.26 2.05
N CYS A 509 -15.81 -2.15 3.36
CA CYS A 509 -16.84 -1.80 4.34
C CYS A 509 -17.52 -0.45 4.07
N TYR A 510 -16.81 0.53 3.53
CA TYR A 510 -17.33 1.89 3.44
C TYR A 510 -17.98 2.25 2.11
N ALA A 511 -17.61 1.58 1.01
CA ALA A 511 -18.13 1.91 -0.32
C ALA A 511 -19.66 1.83 -0.41
N PHE A 512 -20.30 0.98 0.41
CA PHE A 512 -21.75 0.87 0.50
C PHE A 512 -22.47 2.10 1.10
N LEU A 513 -21.74 3.05 1.70
CA LEU A 513 -22.30 4.30 2.24
C LEU A 513 -22.54 5.35 1.16
N PHE A 514 -22.00 5.14 -0.02
CA PHE A 514 -22.07 6.05 -1.15
C PHE A 514 -23.10 5.59 -2.18
N ASP A 515 -23.35 6.40 -3.22
CA ASP A 515 -24.25 6.01 -4.31
C ASP A 515 -23.66 4.85 -5.13
N GLU A 516 -24.52 4.16 -5.86
CA GLU A 516 -24.15 2.98 -6.66
C GLU A 516 -23.07 3.29 -7.71
N GLU A 517 -23.12 4.50 -8.28
CA GLU A 517 -22.12 4.97 -9.25
C GLU A 517 -20.74 5.14 -8.62
N VAL A 518 -20.66 5.61 -7.37
CA VAL A 518 -19.39 5.70 -6.61
C VAL A 518 -18.87 4.32 -6.29
N TYR A 519 -19.72 3.43 -5.76
CA TYR A 519 -19.37 2.04 -5.49
C TYR A 519 -18.84 1.36 -6.76
N TYR A 520 -19.57 1.45 -7.87
CA TYR A 520 -19.18 0.86 -9.15
C TYR A 520 -17.85 1.40 -9.66
N HIS A 521 -17.61 2.71 -9.54
CA HIS A 521 -16.37 3.35 -10.00
C HIS A 521 -15.15 2.77 -9.27
N PHE A 522 -15.17 2.73 -7.95
CA PHE A 522 -14.04 2.29 -7.14
C PHE A 522 -13.94 0.77 -6.93
N THR A 523 -14.84 -0.01 -7.48
CA THR A 523 -14.77 -1.47 -7.47
C THR A 523 -14.64 -2.04 -8.88
N GLU A 524 -15.73 -2.04 -9.65
CA GLU A 524 -15.78 -2.69 -10.96
C GLU A 524 -14.96 -1.95 -12.02
N TYR A 525 -15.17 -0.63 -12.17
CA TYR A 525 -14.50 0.14 -13.22
C TYR A 525 -12.99 0.16 -13.04
N ILE A 526 -12.53 0.44 -11.82
CA ILE A 526 -11.10 0.62 -11.55
C ILE A 526 -10.30 -0.68 -11.75
N LEU A 527 -10.88 -1.83 -11.38
CA LEU A 527 -10.20 -3.13 -11.55
C LEU A 527 -10.15 -3.63 -12.99
N HIS A 528 -10.98 -3.07 -13.86
CA HIS A 528 -11.00 -3.42 -15.29
C HIS A 528 -10.12 -2.47 -16.15
N GLN A 529 -9.39 -1.57 -15.52
CA GLN A 529 -8.46 -0.71 -16.24
C GLN A 529 -7.28 -1.50 -16.83
N PRO A 530 -6.61 -0.94 -17.86
CA PRO A 530 -5.41 -1.55 -18.44
C PRO A 530 -4.30 -1.74 -17.40
N LYS A 531 -3.45 -2.76 -17.61
CA LYS A 531 -2.36 -3.11 -16.69
C LYS A 531 -1.41 -1.95 -16.38
N ASP A 532 -1.16 -1.07 -17.33
CA ASP A 532 -0.29 0.09 -17.19
C ASP A 532 -0.89 1.22 -16.33
N ARG A 533 -2.19 1.15 -16.06
CA ARG A 533 -2.85 2.02 -15.08
C ARG A 533 -3.02 1.37 -13.72
N LEU A 534 -3.08 0.05 -13.66
CA LEU A 534 -3.14 -0.72 -12.42
C LEU A 534 -1.74 -1.06 -11.86
N MET A 535 -0.70 -0.91 -12.68
CA MET A 535 0.71 -1.08 -12.31
C MET A 535 0.97 -2.29 -11.40
N TRP A 536 1.46 -2.06 -10.19
CA TRP A 536 1.82 -3.09 -9.22
C TRP A 536 0.60 -3.89 -8.69
N GLY A 537 -0.61 -3.33 -8.75
CA GLY A 537 -1.84 -4.01 -8.34
C GLY A 537 -2.47 -4.90 -9.43
N ALA A 538 -1.99 -4.82 -10.68
CA ALA A 538 -2.60 -5.49 -11.82
C ALA A 538 -2.71 -7.02 -11.64
N GLY A 539 -3.97 -7.53 -11.59
CA GLY A 539 -4.27 -8.95 -11.46
C GLY A 539 -3.97 -9.56 -10.09
N ARG A 540 -3.80 -8.73 -9.05
CA ARG A 540 -3.53 -9.20 -7.68
C ARG A 540 -4.77 -9.26 -6.80
N ILE A 541 -5.78 -8.43 -7.03
CA ILE A 541 -7.11 -8.59 -6.44
C ILE A 541 -7.91 -9.56 -7.29
N LEU A 542 -8.39 -10.62 -6.67
CA LEU A 542 -9.17 -11.68 -7.31
C LEU A 542 -10.56 -11.78 -6.65
N HIS A 543 -11.54 -12.29 -7.40
CA HIS A 543 -12.80 -12.80 -6.84
C HIS A 543 -13.70 -11.77 -6.16
N HIS A 544 -13.81 -10.55 -6.72
CA HIS A 544 -14.74 -9.53 -6.22
C HIS A 544 -16.19 -10.02 -6.16
N GLU A 545 -16.88 -9.72 -5.05
CA GLU A 545 -18.28 -10.03 -4.81
C GLU A 545 -19.13 -8.75 -4.71
N ASN A 546 -19.88 -8.42 -5.74
CA ASN A 546 -20.74 -7.25 -5.73
C ASN A 546 -22.01 -7.48 -4.91
N LEU A 547 -22.04 -6.95 -3.70
CA LEU A 547 -23.14 -7.05 -2.75
C LEU A 547 -23.98 -5.76 -2.63
N TYR A 548 -23.72 -4.72 -3.43
CA TYR A 548 -24.36 -3.41 -3.29
C TYR A 548 -25.89 -3.49 -3.26
N GLY A 549 -26.48 -4.23 -4.19
CA GLY A 549 -27.93 -4.36 -4.29
C GLY A 549 -28.56 -5.06 -3.08
N ILE A 550 -27.86 -6.04 -2.49
CA ILE A 550 -28.32 -6.76 -1.28
C ILE A 550 -28.24 -5.82 -0.07
N VAL A 551 -27.10 -5.17 0.13
CA VAL A 551 -26.89 -4.23 1.24
C VAL A 551 -27.91 -3.09 1.20
N LYS A 552 -28.16 -2.51 0.03
CA LYS A 552 -29.17 -1.45 -0.16
C LYS A 552 -30.60 -1.89 0.20
N ARG A 553 -30.94 -3.14 -0.10
CA ARG A 553 -32.25 -3.70 0.30
C ARG A 553 -32.32 -3.95 1.80
N LEU A 554 -31.28 -4.56 2.38
CA LEU A 554 -31.25 -4.84 3.82
C LEU A 554 -31.37 -3.55 4.64
N ARG A 555 -30.71 -2.48 4.29
CA ARG A 555 -30.87 -1.17 4.95
C ARG A 555 -32.29 -0.64 4.91
N LYS A 556 -33.01 -0.83 3.79
CA LYS A 556 -34.44 -0.45 3.71
C LYS A 556 -35.31 -1.34 4.59
N LEU A 557 -34.99 -2.63 4.71
CA LEU A 557 -35.72 -3.57 5.56
C LEU A 557 -35.46 -3.29 7.04
N GLU A 558 -34.21 -3.00 7.40
CA GLU A 558 -33.82 -2.58 8.74
C GLU A 558 -34.60 -1.33 9.20
N SER A 559 -34.66 -0.28 8.37
CA SER A 559 -35.44 0.93 8.67
C SER A 559 -36.93 0.60 8.92
N ARG A 560 -37.52 -0.29 8.12
CA ARG A 560 -38.91 -0.73 8.30
C ARG A 560 -39.11 -1.58 9.55
N GLN A 561 -38.14 -2.43 9.87
CA GLN A 561 -38.18 -3.22 11.11
C GLN A 561 -38.16 -2.31 12.34
N ALA A 562 -37.31 -1.29 12.33
CA ALA A 562 -37.21 -0.28 13.38
C ALA A 562 -38.54 0.51 13.56
N GLU A 563 -39.23 0.85 12.44
CA GLU A 563 -40.49 1.59 12.45
C GLU A 563 -41.68 0.74 12.88
N HIS A 564 -41.73 -0.53 12.53
CA HIS A 564 -42.93 -1.37 12.64
C HIS A 564 -42.80 -2.54 13.62
N GLY A 565 -41.57 -2.84 14.09
CA GLY A 565 -41.32 -3.92 15.06
C GLY A 565 -41.55 -5.33 14.51
N GLN A 566 -41.70 -5.51 13.19
CA GLN A 566 -41.91 -6.82 12.57
C GLN A 566 -40.66 -7.22 11.77
N ILE A 567 -40.26 -8.49 11.92
CA ILE A 567 -39.19 -9.05 11.09
C ILE A 567 -39.71 -9.18 9.67
N PRO A 568 -39.05 -8.56 8.68
CA PRO A 568 -39.44 -8.68 7.28
C PRO A 568 -39.12 -10.06 6.71
N ASP A 569 -39.69 -10.37 5.55
CA ASP A 569 -39.33 -11.55 4.79
C ASP A 569 -37.90 -11.35 4.20
N LEU A 570 -37.00 -12.26 4.57
CA LEU A 570 -35.55 -12.23 4.22
C LEU A 570 -35.14 -13.40 3.32
N GLU A 571 -36.08 -14.25 2.88
CA GLU A 571 -35.76 -15.46 2.11
C GLU A 571 -34.97 -15.16 0.82
N GLU A 572 -35.28 -14.08 0.13
CA GLU A 572 -34.60 -13.68 -1.12
C GLU A 572 -33.16 -13.25 -0.86
N GLU A 573 -32.91 -12.48 0.19
CA GLU A 573 -31.58 -12.02 0.60
C GLU A 573 -30.71 -13.21 1.01
N ILE A 574 -31.24 -14.08 1.85
CA ILE A 574 -30.56 -15.33 2.28
C ILE A 574 -30.19 -16.17 1.06
N ARG A 575 -31.12 -16.40 0.14
CA ARG A 575 -30.86 -17.18 -1.09
C ARG A 575 -29.73 -16.55 -1.95
N ARG A 576 -29.69 -15.23 -2.05
CA ARG A 576 -28.63 -14.51 -2.79
C ARG A 576 -27.26 -14.64 -2.11
N LEU A 577 -27.21 -14.50 -0.78
CA LEU A 577 -25.98 -14.67 -0.01
C LEU A 577 -25.47 -16.10 -0.08
N GLN A 578 -26.35 -17.10 0.00
CA GLN A 578 -25.99 -18.50 -0.22
C GLN A 578 -25.44 -18.77 -1.63
N ALA A 579 -25.91 -18.04 -2.64
CA ALA A 579 -25.32 -18.11 -3.98
C ALA A 579 -23.91 -17.48 -4.03
N ALA A 580 -23.67 -16.37 -3.32
CA ALA A 580 -22.35 -15.78 -3.14
C ALA A 580 -21.40 -16.75 -2.41
N GLN A 581 -21.84 -17.37 -1.31
CA GLN A 581 -21.06 -18.40 -0.61
C GLN A 581 -20.60 -19.52 -1.56
N ARG A 582 -21.52 -20.05 -2.39
CA ARG A 582 -21.15 -21.10 -3.37
C ARG A 582 -20.11 -20.63 -4.38
N ARG A 583 -20.16 -19.38 -4.85
CA ARG A 583 -19.13 -18.81 -5.72
C ARG A 583 -17.79 -18.73 -5.01
N GLN A 584 -17.76 -18.17 -3.80
CA GLN A 584 -16.53 -18.04 -3.01
C GLN A 584 -15.90 -19.40 -2.68
N ARG A 585 -16.70 -20.43 -2.39
CA ARG A 585 -16.21 -21.81 -2.22
C ARG A 585 -15.59 -22.40 -3.50
N THR A 586 -16.16 -22.07 -4.65
CA THR A 586 -15.55 -22.47 -5.93
C THR A 586 -14.21 -21.80 -6.12
N TYR A 587 -14.14 -20.49 -5.87
CA TYR A 587 -12.88 -19.73 -5.93
C TYR A 587 -11.83 -20.28 -4.97
N LEU A 588 -12.19 -20.51 -3.73
CA LEU A 588 -11.30 -21.10 -2.73
C LEU A 588 -10.75 -22.47 -3.20
N THR A 589 -11.61 -23.32 -3.75
CA THR A 589 -11.17 -24.62 -4.25
C THR A 589 -10.18 -24.49 -5.41
N ASP A 590 -10.43 -23.56 -6.34
CA ASP A 590 -9.56 -23.31 -7.49
C ASP A 590 -8.25 -22.68 -7.05
N ASP A 591 -8.26 -21.75 -6.09
CA ASP A 591 -7.05 -21.14 -5.52
C ASP A 591 -6.16 -22.18 -4.80
N ILE A 592 -6.76 -23.07 -4.01
CA ILE A 592 -6.00 -24.16 -3.34
C ILE A 592 -5.37 -25.10 -4.36
N ARG A 593 -6.07 -25.44 -5.44
CA ARG A 593 -5.51 -26.26 -6.53
C ARG A 593 -4.37 -25.54 -7.25
N TYR A 594 -4.58 -24.26 -7.56
CA TYR A 594 -3.55 -23.41 -8.18
C TYR A 594 -2.29 -23.33 -7.31
N MET A 595 -2.46 -23.09 -6.01
CA MET A 595 -1.35 -23.04 -5.04
C MET A 595 -0.62 -24.39 -4.97
N THR A 596 -1.37 -25.51 -4.92
CA THR A 596 -0.79 -26.87 -4.91
C THR A 596 0.12 -27.12 -6.10
N GLU A 597 -0.35 -26.77 -7.30
CA GLU A 597 0.46 -26.90 -8.52
C GLU A 597 1.67 -25.98 -8.53
N SER A 598 1.51 -24.77 -8.01
CA SER A 598 2.58 -23.76 -7.94
C SER A 598 3.67 -24.18 -6.94
N VAL A 599 3.30 -24.71 -5.79
CA VAL A 599 4.24 -25.29 -4.80
C VAL A 599 5.05 -26.43 -5.43
N ARG A 600 4.40 -27.36 -6.14
CA ARG A 600 5.09 -28.45 -6.84
C ARG A 600 6.09 -27.95 -7.90
N LYS A 601 5.73 -26.88 -8.63
CA LYS A 601 6.63 -26.27 -9.62
C LYS A 601 7.84 -25.63 -8.95
N MET A 602 7.62 -24.85 -7.88
CA MET A 602 8.74 -24.26 -7.10
C MET A 602 9.64 -25.32 -6.48
N GLN A 603 9.07 -26.37 -5.90
CA GLN A 603 9.85 -27.47 -5.33
C GLN A 603 10.81 -28.08 -6.35
N LYS A 604 10.33 -28.37 -7.57
CA LYS A 604 11.20 -28.90 -8.64
C LYS A 604 12.32 -27.93 -9.04
N MET A 605 12.04 -26.64 -9.03
CA MET A 605 13.08 -25.63 -9.32
C MET A 605 14.13 -25.58 -8.20
N MET A 606 13.69 -25.67 -6.94
CA MET A 606 14.59 -25.72 -5.77
C MET A 606 15.44 -27.00 -5.77
N GLU A 607 14.87 -28.17 -6.09
CA GLU A 607 15.60 -29.43 -6.22
C GLU A 607 16.70 -29.35 -7.29
N ALA A 608 16.40 -28.73 -8.45
CA ALA A 608 17.39 -28.52 -9.50
C ALA A 608 18.52 -27.59 -9.05
N SER A 609 18.21 -26.47 -8.40
CA SER A 609 19.20 -25.52 -7.89
C SER A 609 20.02 -26.12 -6.74
N LEU A 610 19.42 -26.93 -5.90
CA LEU A 610 20.10 -27.66 -4.83
C LEU A 610 21.19 -28.62 -5.39
N GLN A 611 20.86 -29.35 -6.46
CA GLN A 611 21.83 -30.25 -7.11
C GLN A 611 23.00 -29.44 -7.70
N GLU A 612 22.72 -28.31 -8.35
CA GLU A 612 23.77 -27.49 -8.94
C GLU A 612 24.69 -26.84 -7.88
N ILE A 613 24.15 -26.37 -6.76
CA ILE A 613 24.95 -25.83 -5.66
C ILE A 613 25.86 -26.94 -5.05
N LYS A 614 25.34 -28.16 -4.94
CA LYS A 614 26.15 -29.32 -4.49
C LYS A 614 27.29 -29.62 -5.45
N ASP A 615 27.02 -29.60 -6.75
CA ASP A 615 28.02 -29.84 -7.79
C ASP A 615 29.07 -28.73 -7.84
N TYR A 616 28.65 -27.46 -7.73
CA TYR A 616 29.53 -26.28 -7.66
C TYR A 616 30.58 -26.35 -6.53
N ARG A 617 30.25 -26.97 -5.41
CA ARG A 617 31.16 -27.11 -4.25
C ARG A 617 32.14 -28.25 -4.39
N ILE A 618 31.89 -29.17 -5.29
CA ILE A 618 32.76 -30.34 -5.52
C ILE A 618 33.90 -30.02 -6.49
N GLU A 619 33.68 -29.03 -7.36
CA GLU A 619 34.70 -28.47 -8.28
C GLU A 619 35.60 -27.45 -7.56
#